data_180a9d41df2eaf2c5f784bf14ea81571
#
_entry.id   180a9d41df2eaf2c5f784bf14ea81571
#
_cell.length_a   1.000
_cell.length_b   1.000
_cell.length_c   1.000
_cell.angle_alpha   90.00
_cell.angle_beta   90.00
_cell.angle_gamma   90.00
#
_symmetry.space_group_name_H-M   'P 1'
#
loop_
_entity.id
_entity.type
_entity.pdbx_description
1 polymer ?
#
loop_
_entity_poly.entity_id
_entity_poly.type
_entity_poly.pdbx_seq_one_letter_code
_entity_poly.pdbx_strand_id
1 'polypeptide(L)'
;MPEADAEGARFYADQPQAAPGFFLKGSHQLDWGMKNRLARVFSPATGRTVMLAVDHGYFQGPTTGLERIDLSIVPLLPFCDALFCTRGILRSVIPAESQKPMVLRASGGPSILREDLSDEQIAMDMEDAVRLNAAGIGIQVFIGGEHETRSIHNMTKLVDAGLRYGMPVMGVTAVGKNMVRDAKYFRLACRIIAELGAQDVKTYYVDDGFETVTASCPVPIVMAGGKKLPELEALTMAYNAVQQGAAGVDMGRNIFQSDAPYAMISAVHAVVHENLKPADGFEMFKVLKAKK
;
A
#
# COMPACT_ATOMS: atom_id res chain seq x y z
N MET A 1 11.81 -29.02 -42.91
CA MET A 1 11.45 -28.57 -41.58
C MET A 1 12.73 -28.40 -40.80
N PRO A 2 12.95 -27.35 -40.02
CA PRO A 2 14.13 -27.32 -39.17
C PRO A 2 14.01 -28.52 -38.21
N GLU A 3 15.06 -29.32 -38.11
CA GLU A 3 15.18 -30.37 -37.12
C GLU A 3 15.01 -29.68 -35.75
N ALA A 4 13.89 -29.97 -35.07
CA ALA A 4 13.73 -29.55 -33.69
C ALA A 4 14.75 -30.36 -32.86
N ASP A 5 15.55 -29.69 -32.05
CA ASP A 5 16.38 -30.35 -31.06
C ASP A 5 15.43 -31.16 -30.13
N ALA A 6 15.32 -32.45 -30.38
CA ALA A 6 14.44 -33.35 -29.64
C ALA A 6 15.07 -33.85 -28.33
N GLU A 7 16.38 -33.62 -28.16
CA GLU A 7 17.14 -34.04 -26.99
C GLU A 7 17.83 -32.85 -26.33
N GLY A 8 17.51 -32.58 -25.06
CA GLY A 8 18.16 -31.52 -24.27
C GLY A 8 19.66 -31.82 -24.12
N ALA A 9 20.52 -30.78 -24.27
CA ALA A 9 21.98 -30.92 -24.15
C ALA A 9 22.46 -31.00 -22.68
N ARG A 10 21.69 -30.45 -21.72
CA ARG A 10 22.04 -30.43 -20.29
C ARG A 10 20.81 -30.61 -19.43
N PHE A 11 20.77 -31.67 -18.63
CA PHE A 11 19.64 -31.97 -17.74
C PHE A 11 19.87 -31.51 -16.30
N TYR A 12 21.09 -31.07 -15.93
CA TYR A 12 21.47 -30.65 -14.59
C TYR A 12 21.02 -31.65 -13.50
N ALA A 13 21.14 -32.95 -13.76
CA ALA A 13 20.68 -34.03 -12.90
C ALA A 13 21.38 -34.09 -11.52
N ASP A 14 22.56 -33.43 -11.42
CA ASP A 14 23.34 -33.22 -10.23
C ASP A 14 22.87 -32.02 -9.36
N GLN A 15 21.93 -31.24 -9.87
CA GLN A 15 21.40 -30.07 -9.17
C GLN A 15 19.93 -30.30 -8.76
N PRO A 16 19.62 -30.22 -7.47
CA PRO A 16 18.23 -30.29 -7.04
C PRO A 16 17.45 -29.06 -7.56
N GLN A 17 16.19 -29.27 -7.93
CA GLN A 17 15.32 -28.16 -8.31
C GLN A 17 15.12 -27.22 -7.12
N ALA A 18 15.33 -25.93 -7.34
CA ALA A 18 15.04 -24.92 -6.36
C ALA A 18 13.51 -24.76 -6.22
N ALA A 19 13.04 -24.80 -4.99
CA ALA A 19 11.65 -24.45 -4.63
C ALA A 19 11.67 -23.24 -3.67
N PRO A 20 12.03 -22.03 -4.15
CA PRO A 20 12.09 -20.88 -3.29
C PRO A 20 10.69 -20.53 -2.76
N GLY A 21 10.59 -20.31 -1.45
CA GLY A 21 9.39 -19.74 -0.85
C GLY A 21 9.13 -18.34 -1.38
N PHE A 22 7.89 -17.87 -1.28
CA PHE A 22 7.58 -16.48 -1.58
C PHE A 22 7.98 -15.59 -0.38
N PHE A 23 8.54 -14.41 -0.67
CA PHE A 23 9.21 -13.56 0.33
C PHE A 23 8.25 -12.82 1.28
N LEU A 24 6.95 -12.70 0.92
CA LEU A 24 5.97 -12.02 1.75
C LEU A 24 5.28 -12.97 2.74
N LYS A 25 5.13 -12.51 3.96
CA LYS A 25 4.41 -13.17 5.03
C LYS A 25 2.98 -13.56 4.60
N GLY A 26 2.55 -14.78 4.91
CA GLY A 26 1.19 -15.28 4.64
C GLY A 26 0.85 -15.54 3.17
N SER A 27 1.81 -15.37 2.24
CA SER A 27 1.54 -15.42 0.80
C SER A 27 2.00 -16.70 0.10
N HIS A 28 2.44 -17.71 0.84
CA HIS A 28 3.03 -18.94 0.25
C HIS A 28 2.05 -19.72 -0.60
N GLN A 29 0.77 -19.76 -0.21
CA GLN A 29 -0.29 -20.53 -0.88
C GLN A 29 -0.98 -19.79 -2.03
N LEU A 30 -0.64 -18.53 -2.26
CA LEU A 30 -1.22 -17.74 -3.34
C LEU A 30 -0.77 -18.24 -4.71
N ASP A 31 -1.62 -18.09 -5.73
CA ASP A 31 -1.26 -18.40 -7.12
C ASP A 31 -0.17 -17.46 -7.67
N TRP A 32 0.41 -17.85 -8.81
CA TRP A 32 1.50 -17.12 -9.43
C TRP A 32 1.12 -15.69 -9.81
N GLY A 33 -0.08 -15.47 -10.35
CA GLY A 33 -0.54 -14.15 -10.80
C GLY A 33 -0.66 -13.17 -9.63
N MET A 34 -1.19 -13.64 -8.50
CA MET A 34 -1.29 -12.85 -7.27
C MET A 34 0.09 -12.54 -6.69
N LYS A 35 0.98 -13.54 -6.61
CA LYS A 35 2.38 -13.35 -6.18
C LYS A 35 3.13 -12.35 -7.07
N ASN A 36 2.94 -12.42 -8.39
CA ASN A 36 3.56 -11.49 -9.33
C ASN A 36 3.10 -10.05 -9.10
N ARG A 37 1.78 -9.84 -8.86
CA ARG A 37 1.27 -8.51 -8.54
C ARG A 37 1.80 -7.99 -7.21
N LEU A 38 1.82 -8.82 -6.16
CA LEU A 38 2.43 -8.46 -4.88
C LEU A 38 3.92 -8.11 -5.02
N ALA A 39 4.68 -8.86 -5.83
CA ALA A 39 6.10 -8.60 -6.09
C ALA A 39 6.35 -7.30 -6.89
N ARG A 40 5.33 -6.75 -7.53
CA ARG A 40 5.40 -5.43 -8.18
C ARG A 40 5.19 -4.30 -7.17
N VAL A 41 4.42 -4.54 -6.11
CA VAL A 41 4.12 -3.56 -5.04
C VAL A 41 5.18 -3.60 -3.95
N PHE A 42 5.58 -4.80 -3.53
CA PHE A 42 6.60 -5.02 -2.50
C PHE A 42 7.91 -5.44 -3.17
N SER A 43 8.99 -4.74 -2.88
CA SER A 43 10.32 -5.08 -3.41
C SER A 43 10.74 -6.49 -2.98
N PRO A 44 11.05 -7.42 -3.91
CA PRO A 44 11.56 -8.75 -3.54
C PRO A 44 12.90 -8.71 -2.79
N ALA A 45 13.68 -7.64 -2.97
CA ALA A 45 14.98 -7.49 -2.33
C ALA A 45 14.86 -7.18 -0.83
N THR A 46 13.81 -6.46 -0.42
CA THR A 46 13.64 -6.00 0.97
C THR A 46 12.37 -6.52 1.63
N GLY A 47 11.41 -7.03 0.87
CA GLY A 47 10.07 -7.37 1.33
C GLY A 47 9.22 -6.14 1.69
N ARG A 48 9.64 -4.94 1.29
CA ARG A 48 9.06 -3.67 1.71
C ARG A 48 8.51 -2.85 0.55
N THR A 49 7.70 -1.84 0.88
CA THR A 49 7.10 -0.91 -0.09
C THR A 49 7.07 0.52 0.44
N VAL A 50 7.23 1.48 -0.46
CA VAL A 50 6.88 2.89 -0.27
C VAL A 50 5.76 3.21 -1.26
N MET A 51 4.52 3.14 -0.80
CA MET A 51 3.37 3.56 -1.59
C MET A 51 3.09 5.05 -1.39
N LEU A 52 2.74 5.74 -2.47
CA LEU A 52 2.30 7.12 -2.44
C LEU A 52 0.76 7.17 -2.49
N ALA A 53 0.12 7.60 -1.40
CA ALA A 53 -1.34 7.61 -1.24
C ALA A 53 -1.96 8.93 -1.72
N VAL A 54 -2.79 8.88 -2.76
CA VAL A 54 -3.54 10.04 -3.27
C VAL A 54 -5.03 9.74 -3.47
N ASP A 55 -5.50 8.62 -2.95
CA ASP A 55 -6.88 8.13 -3.10
C ASP A 55 -7.92 8.96 -2.36
N HIS A 56 -7.51 9.67 -1.30
CA HIS A 56 -8.42 10.45 -0.44
C HIS A 56 -8.98 11.71 -1.10
N GLY A 57 -8.43 12.13 -2.24
CA GLY A 57 -8.97 13.24 -3.02
C GLY A 57 -10.43 13.03 -3.47
N TYR A 58 -10.90 11.77 -3.61
CA TYR A 58 -12.27 11.51 -4.01
C TYR A 58 -13.31 12.00 -3.00
N PHE A 59 -13.00 11.97 -1.71
CA PHE A 59 -13.95 12.39 -0.66
C PHE A 59 -13.60 13.73 0.00
N GLN A 60 -12.34 14.17 -0.11
CA GLN A 60 -11.88 15.46 0.43
C GLN A 60 -11.79 16.57 -0.62
N GLY A 61 -11.78 16.23 -1.91
CA GLY A 61 -11.58 17.16 -3.00
C GLY A 61 -10.11 17.51 -3.25
N PRO A 62 -9.83 18.59 -3.98
CA PRO A 62 -8.49 19.04 -4.33
C PRO A 62 -7.83 19.76 -3.15
N THR A 63 -7.45 18.98 -2.13
CA THR A 63 -6.74 19.49 -0.95
C THR A 63 -5.31 19.86 -1.30
N THR A 64 -4.61 20.59 -0.39
CA THR A 64 -3.23 21.03 -0.57
C THR A 64 -2.33 19.89 -1.06
N GLY A 65 -1.70 20.10 -2.20
CA GLY A 65 -0.85 19.15 -2.90
C GLY A 65 -1.57 18.18 -3.83
N LEU A 66 -2.91 18.19 -3.88
CA LEU A 66 -3.73 17.43 -4.81
C LEU A 66 -4.56 18.29 -5.77
N GLU A 67 -4.33 19.60 -5.81
CA GLU A 67 -5.02 20.53 -6.72
C GLU A 67 -4.70 20.23 -8.19
N ARG A 68 -3.47 19.88 -8.48
CA ARG A 68 -2.94 19.55 -9.80
C ARG A 68 -2.03 18.32 -9.69
N ILE A 69 -2.66 17.11 -9.70
CA ILE A 69 -1.97 15.82 -9.54
C ILE A 69 -0.92 15.58 -10.63
N ASP A 70 -1.15 16.08 -11.85
CA ASP A 70 -0.20 16.07 -12.95
C ASP A 70 1.11 16.81 -12.63
N LEU A 71 1.05 17.87 -11.84
CA LEU A 71 2.20 18.68 -11.45
C LEU A 71 2.81 18.28 -10.11
N SER A 72 1.99 17.84 -9.16
CA SER A 72 2.44 17.56 -7.79
C SER A 72 2.80 16.09 -7.53
N ILE A 73 2.12 15.14 -8.20
CA ILE A 73 2.24 13.71 -7.93
C ILE A 73 2.97 12.96 -9.05
N VAL A 74 2.65 13.24 -10.31
CA VAL A 74 3.27 12.54 -11.46
C VAL A 74 4.80 12.60 -11.41
N PRO A 75 5.45 13.75 -11.08
CA PRO A 75 6.92 13.80 -10.96
C PRO A 75 7.49 12.96 -9.81
N LEU A 76 6.67 12.54 -8.83
CA LEU A 76 7.10 11.71 -7.69
C LEU A 76 7.02 10.21 -7.99
N LEU A 77 6.34 9.79 -9.05
CA LEU A 77 6.16 8.38 -9.37
C LEU A 77 7.46 7.57 -9.49
N PRO A 78 8.56 8.10 -10.06
CA PRO A 78 9.82 7.33 -10.11
C PRO A 78 10.37 6.93 -8.74
N PHE A 79 10.02 7.67 -7.70
CA PHE A 79 10.60 7.56 -6.35
C PHE A 79 9.73 6.77 -5.35
N CYS A 80 8.57 6.28 -5.75
CA CYS A 80 7.77 5.32 -4.97
C CYS A 80 7.80 3.94 -5.61
N ASP A 81 7.44 2.90 -4.85
CA ASP A 81 7.27 1.54 -5.39
C ASP A 81 5.91 1.39 -6.07
N ALA A 82 4.87 1.96 -5.49
CA ALA A 82 3.52 1.93 -6.02
C ALA A 82 2.77 3.24 -5.75
N LEU A 83 1.74 3.51 -6.57
CA LEU A 83 0.79 4.59 -6.32
C LEU A 83 -0.55 4.00 -5.86
N PHE A 84 -1.08 4.51 -4.74
CA PHE A 84 -2.44 4.22 -4.29
C PHE A 84 -3.37 5.37 -4.69
N CYS A 85 -4.23 5.15 -5.68
CA CYS A 85 -5.09 6.17 -6.27
C CYS A 85 -6.48 5.62 -6.64
N THR A 86 -7.36 6.49 -7.14
CA THR A 86 -8.64 6.09 -7.72
C THR A 86 -8.50 5.79 -9.21
N ARG A 87 -9.41 4.96 -9.74
CA ARG A 87 -9.44 4.64 -11.20
C ARG A 87 -9.64 5.88 -12.09
N GLY A 88 -10.33 6.91 -11.58
CA GLY A 88 -10.54 8.16 -12.30
C GLY A 88 -9.23 8.93 -12.47
N ILE A 89 -8.45 9.05 -11.41
CA ILE A 89 -7.12 9.69 -11.45
C ILE A 89 -6.17 8.88 -12.33
N LEU A 90 -6.15 7.55 -12.20
CA LEU A 90 -5.32 6.71 -13.08
C LEU A 90 -5.60 7.00 -14.56
N ARG A 91 -6.87 6.99 -14.97
CA ARG A 91 -7.25 7.17 -16.38
C ARG A 91 -6.99 8.55 -16.93
N SER A 92 -7.13 9.59 -16.11
CA SER A 92 -7.13 10.97 -16.59
C SER A 92 -5.81 11.69 -16.41
N VAL A 93 -4.94 11.22 -15.51
CA VAL A 93 -3.77 12.01 -15.09
C VAL A 93 -2.47 11.22 -15.16
N ILE A 94 -2.51 9.91 -14.85
CA ILE A 94 -1.27 9.12 -14.76
C ILE A 94 -0.83 8.66 -16.14
N PRO A 95 0.40 9.01 -16.58
CA PRO A 95 0.91 8.54 -17.87
C PRO A 95 1.03 7.02 -17.92
N ALA A 96 0.51 6.39 -18.97
CA ALA A 96 0.53 4.94 -19.14
C ALA A 96 1.97 4.38 -19.25
N GLU A 97 2.86 5.16 -19.83
CA GLU A 97 4.29 4.85 -19.97
C GLU A 97 5.06 4.86 -18.64
N SER A 98 4.47 5.36 -17.55
CA SER A 98 5.13 5.34 -16.23
C SER A 98 5.45 3.93 -15.75
N GLN A 99 4.69 2.92 -16.21
CA GLN A 99 4.78 1.50 -15.83
C GLN A 99 4.79 1.25 -14.31
N LYS A 100 4.43 2.27 -13.52
CA LYS A 100 4.39 2.20 -12.07
C LYS A 100 3.26 1.26 -11.62
N PRO A 101 3.49 0.35 -10.67
CA PRO A 101 2.42 -0.44 -10.08
C PRO A 101 1.35 0.45 -9.44
N MET A 102 0.08 0.17 -9.77
CA MET A 102 -1.06 0.91 -9.26
C MET A 102 -1.87 0.03 -8.32
N VAL A 103 -2.12 0.51 -7.10
CA VAL A 103 -3.14 -0.04 -6.20
C VAL A 103 -4.35 0.87 -6.31
N LEU A 104 -5.50 0.31 -6.67
CA LEU A 104 -6.70 1.12 -6.95
C LEU A 104 -7.68 1.06 -5.79
N ARG A 105 -8.12 2.22 -5.32
CA ARG A 105 -9.21 2.29 -4.35
C ARG A 105 -10.49 1.73 -4.97
N ALA A 106 -11.02 0.67 -4.34
CA ALA A 106 -12.19 -0.06 -4.82
C ALA A 106 -13.49 0.30 -4.09
N SER A 107 -13.40 1.04 -2.98
CA SER A 107 -14.57 1.52 -2.25
C SER A 107 -14.75 3.04 -2.33
N GLY A 108 -15.99 3.48 -2.21
CA GLY A 108 -16.36 4.88 -2.17
C GLY A 108 -17.72 5.07 -1.53
N GLY A 109 -17.97 6.25 -1.01
CA GLY A 109 -19.19 6.58 -0.30
C GLY A 109 -19.28 8.07 0.00
N PRO A 110 -19.61 8.47 1.23
CA PRO A 110 -19.80 9.85 1.61
C PRO A 110 -18.56 10.73 1.40
N SER A 111 -18.78 12.00 1.16
CA SER A 111 -17.74 13.04 1.19
C SER A 111 -17.61 13.63 2.60
N ILE A 112 -16.59 14.46 2.80
CA ILE A 112 -16.35 15.19 4.06
C ILE A 112 -17.51 16.15 4.45
N LEU A 113 -18.50 16.33 3.59
CA LEU A 113 -19.74 17.07 3.92
C LEU A 113 -20.67 16.27 4.83
N ARG A 114 -20.44 14.97 5.00
CA ARG A 114 -21.16 14.12 5.94
C ARG A 114 -20.37 13.93 7.23
N GLU A 115 -21.07 13.77 8.35
CA GLU A 115 -20.43 13.51 9.64
C GLU A 115 -19.83 12.10 9.72
N ASP A 116 -20.57 11.10 9.22
CA ASP A 116 -20.11 9.73 9.12
C ASP A 116 -19.64 9.41 7.71
N LEU A 117 -18.42 8.90 7.60
CA LEU A 117 -17.78 8.47 6.35
C LEU A 117 -17.77 6.95 6.19
N SER A 118 -18.37 6.19 7.11
CA SER A 118 -18.27 4.73 7.14
C SER A 118 -19.21 4.02 6.14
N ASP A 119 -20.18 4.71 5.54
CA ASP A 119 -21.11 4.14 4.57
C ASP A 119 -20.51 4.07 3.16
N GLU A 120 -19.43 3.31 3.03
CA GLU A 120 -18.83 3.05 1.73
C GLU A 120 -19.41 1.79 1.07
N GLN A 121 -19.48 1.84 -0.27
CA GLN A 121 -19.87 0.73 -1.14
C GLN A 121 -18.71 0.32 -2.04
N ILE A 122 -18.81 -0.85 -2.67
CA ILE A 122 -17.91 -1.22 -3.78
C ILE A 122 -18.17 -0.24 -4.93
N ALA A 123 -17.13 0.50 -5.32
CA ALA A 123 -17.19 1.56 -6.34
C ALA A 123 -16.48 1.17 -7.65
N MET A 124 -15.88 -0.03 -7.71
CA MET A 124 -15.15 -0.51 -8.87
C MET A 124 -15.25 -2.03 -8.96
N ASP A 125 -15.61 -2.55 -10.13
CA ASP A 125 -15.59 -3.97 -10.41
C ASP A 125 -14.18 -4.51 -10.59
N MET A 126 -13.98 -5.80 -10.30
CA MET A 126 -12.67 -6.45 -10.40
C MET A 126 -12.17 -6.50 -11.85
N GLU A 127 -13.06 -6.69 -12.80
CA GLU A 127 -12.76 -6.69 -14.24
C GLU A 127 -12.18 -5.34 -14.69
N ASP A 128 -12.65 -4.23 -14.11
CA ASP A 128 -12.10 -2.90 -14.40
C ASP A 128 -10.67 -2.76 -13.85
N ALA A 129 -10.39 -3.30 -12.66
CA ALA A 129 -9.04 -3.33 -12.10
C ALA A 129 -8.08 -4.15 -12.98
N VAL A 130 -8.52 -5.33 -13.45
CA VAL A 130 -7.73 -6.18 -14.36
C VAL A 130 -7.45 -5.44 -15.68
N ARG A 131 -8.47 -4.84 -16.29
CA ARG A 131 -8.34 -4.07 -17.54
C ARG A 131 -7.42 -2.87 -17.42
N LEU A 132 -7.35 -2.26 -16.23
CA LEU A 132 -6.44 -1.16 -15.92
C LEU A 132 -5.03 -1.64 -15.52
N ASN A 133 -4.75 -2.94 -15.62
CA ASN A 133 -3.48 -3.54 -15.22
C ASN A 133 -3.06 -3.20 -13.78
N ALA A 134 -4.03 -3.10 -12.87
CA ALA A 134 -3.76 -2.84 -11.47
C ALA A 134 -2.86 -3.92 -10.86
N ALA A 135 -1.99 -3.53 -9.95
CA ALA A 135 -1.15 -4.45 -9.18
C ALA A 135 -1.85 -4.90 -7.88
N GLY A 136 -2.91 -4.20 -7.48
CA GLY A 136 -3.74 -4.51 -6.32
C GLY A 136 -4.94 -3.58 -6.24
N ILE A 137 -5.84 -3.86 -5.33
CA ILE A 137 -6.94 -2.96 -4.97
C ILE A 137 -6.95 -2.73 -3.47
N GLY A 138 -7.44 -1.57 -3.04
CA GLY A 138 -7.59 -1.23 -1.62
C GLY A 138 -9.04 -0.91 -1.28
N ILE A 139 -9.49 -1.37 -0.12
CA ILE A 139 -10.84 -1.14 0.38
C ILE A 139 -10.82 -0.71 1.84
N GLN A 140 -11.61 0.31 2.19
CA GLN A 140 -11.80 0.75 3.57
C GLN A 140 -12.64 -0.23 4.36
N VAL A 141 -12.19 -0.55 5.59
CA VAL A 141 -12.92 -1.41 6.54
C VAL A 141 -13.07 -0.66 7.86
N PHE A 142 -14.30 -0.44 8.27
CA PHE A 142 -14.65 0.44 9.41
C PHE A 142 -15.00 -0.39 10.65
N ILE A 143 -14.00 -1.03 11.27
CA ILE A 143 -14.20 -1.85 12.47
C ILE A 143 -14.67 -0.99 13.64
N GLY A 144 -15.80 -1.38 14.26
CA GLY A 144 -16.46 -0.64 15.34
C GLY A 144 -17.28 0.57 14.86
N GLY A 145 -17.36 0.82 13.56
CA GLY A 145 -18.18 1.89 12.99
C GLY A 145 -19.65 1.46 12.78
N GLU A 146 -20.53 2.42 12.50
CA GLU A 146 -21.96 2.17 12.26
C GLU A 146 -22.18 1.19 11.10
N HIS A 147 -21.36 1.26 10.06
CA HIS A 147 -21.44 0.42 8.87
C HIS A 147 -20.38 -0.69 8.82
N GLU A 148 -19.93 -1.18 9.99
CA GLU A 148 -18.91 -2.22 10.12
C GLU A 148 -19.24 -3.45 9.25
N THR A 149 -20.41 -4.07 9.47
CA THR A 149 -20.82 -5.28 8.76
C THR A 149 -20.83 -5.10 7.24
N ARG A 150 -21.26 -3.94 6.76
CA ARG A 150 -21.26 -3.61 5.33
C ARG A 150 -19.83 -3.51 4.79
N SER A 151 -18.95 -2.83 5.49
CA SER A 151 -17.56 -2.66 5.06
C SER A 151 -16.80 -4.00 5.02
N ILE A 152 -17.04 -4.86 6.00
CA ILE A 152 -16.51 -6.23 6.03
C ILE A 152 -17.07 -7.04 4.85
N HIS A 153 -18.38 -7.00 4.61
CA HIS A 153 -19.00 -7.72 3.50
C HIS A 153 -18.50 -7.25 2.12
N ASN A 154 -18.31 -5.94 1.95
CA ASN A 154 -17.71 -5.40 0.74
C ASN A 154 -16.29 -5.94 0.52
N MET A 155 -15.48 -5.98 1.59
CA MET A 155 -14.12 -6.52 1.52
C MET A 155 -14.12 -8.00 1.14
N THR A 156 -14.95 -8.83 1.77
CA THR A 156 -15.00 -10.27 1.47
C THR A 156 -15.44 -10.54 0.03
N LYS A 157 -16.40 -9.79 -0.49
CA LYS A 157 -16.78 -9.87 -1.92
C LYS A 157 -15.60 -9.56 -2.86
N LEU A 158 -14.82 -8.54 -2.52
CA LEU A 158 -13.63 -8.19 -3.32
C LEU A 158 -12.51 -9.21 -3.17
N VAL A 159 -12.35 -9.83 -1.98
CA VAL A 159 -11.40 -10.93 -1.77
C VAL A 159 -11.76 -12.13 -2.64
N ASP A 160 -13.03 -12.54 -2.65
CA ASP A 160 -13.51 -13.64 -3.50
C ASP A 160 -13.31 -13.36 -5.00
N ALA A 161 -13.58 -12.13 -5.42
CA ALA A 161 -13.29 -11.71 -6.78
C ALA A 161 -11.78 -11.67 -7.05
N GLY A 162 -10.99 -11.14 -6.12
CA GLY A 162 -9.53 -11.08 -6.20
C GLY A 162 -8.89 -12.46 -6.37
N LEU A 163 -9.37 -13.46 -5.63
CA LEU A 163 -8.90 -14.84 -5.78
C LEU A 163 -9.17 -15.40 -7.18
N ARG A 164 -10.32 -15.10 -7.79
CA ARG A 164 -10.65 -15.55 -9.16
C ARG A 164 -9.76 -14.90 -10.22
N TYR A 165 -9.33 -13.67 -10.02
CA TYR A 165 -8.55 -12.90 -11.02
C TYR A 165 -7.06 -12.76 -10.65
N GLY A 166 -6.62 -13.35 -9.56
CA GLY A 166 -5.25 -13.22 -9.07
C GLY A 166 -4.90 -11.78 -8.66
N MET A 167 -5.88 -11.00 -8.17
CA MET A 167 -5.73 -9.60 -7.77
C MET A 167 -5.65 -9.47 -6.26
N PRO A 168 -4.53 -8.98 -5.69
CA PRO A 168 -4.42 -8.74 -4.26
C PRO A 168 -5.42 -7.68 -3.76
N VAL A 169 -5.97 -7.92 -2.59
CA VAL A 169 -6.86 -6.99 -1.88
C VAL A 169 -6.20 -6.53 -0.61
N MET A 170 -5.95 -5.23 -0.52
CA MET A 170 -5.49 -4.54 0.67
C MET A 170 -6.67 -4.05 1.48
N GLY A 171 -6.84 -4.58 2.70
CA GLY A 171 -7.80 -4.02 3.64
C GLY A 171 -7.23 -2.80 4.35
N VAL A 172 -7.92 -1.67 4.29
CA VAL A 172 -7.49 -0.42 4.93
C VAL A 172 -8.29 -0.19 6.19
N THR A 173 -7.66 -0.20 7.37
CA THR A 173 -8.34 0.12 8.62
C THR A 173 -8.76 1.58 8.64
N ALA A 174 -10.06 1.82 8.63
CA ALA A 174 -10.63 3.14 8.78
C ALA A 174 -11.16 3.31 10.21
N VAL A 175 -10.71 4.37 10.88
CA VAL A 175 -11.04 4.63 12.28
C VAL A 175 -12.07 5.75 12.36
N GLY A 176 -13.24 5.46 12.93
CA GLY A 176 -14.27 6.44 13.20
C GLY A 176 -13.79 7.55 14.16
N LYS A 177 -14.44 8.71 14.13
CA LYS A 177 -14.06 9.88 14.93
C LYS A 177 -13.98 9.58 16.43
N ASN A 178 -14.83 8.69 16.93
CA ASN A 178 -14.97 8.35 18.35
C ASN A 178 -14.23 7.07 18.76
N MET A 179 -13.44 6.48 17.86
CA MET A 179 -12.70 5.25 18.14
C MET A 179 -11.35 5.55 18.73
N VAL A 180 -10.95 4.75 19.73
CA VAL A 180 -9.61 4.84 20.32
C VAL A 180 -8.58 4.24 19.36
N ARG A 181 -7.55 5.03 19.06
CA ARG A 181 -6.44 4.61 18.20
C ARG A 181 -5.31 4.06 19.06
N ASP A 182 -5.45 2.81 19.49
CA ASP A 182 -4.44 2.11 20.29
C ASP A 182 -4.07 0.75 19.66
N ALA A 183 -3.04 0.11 20.20
CA ALA A 183 -2.57 -1.19 19.69
C ALA A 183 -3.64 -2.28 19.87
N LYS A 184 -4.49 -2.21 20.89
CA LYS A 184 -5.57 -3.18 21.12
C LYS A 184 -6.59 -3.13 20.00
N TYR A 185 -7.03 -1.93 19.62
CA TYR A 185 -7.94 -1.73 18.50
C TYR A 185 -7.33 -2.20 17.18
N PHE A 186 -6.08 -1.81 16.87
CA PHE A 186 -5.45 -2.18 15.61
C PHE A 186 -5.12 -3.67 15.51
N ARG A 187 -4.79 -4.34 16.62
CA ARG A 187 -4.69 -5.82 16.63
C ARG A 187 -6.00 -6.47 16.22
N LEU A 188 -7.12 -6.02 16.77
CA LEU A 188 -8.44 -6.54 16.41
C LEU A 188 -8.76 -6.27 14.93
N ALA A 189 -8.65 -5.02 14.51
CA ALA A 189 -9.01 -4.61 13.15
C ALA A 189 -8.15 -5.31 12.08
N CYS A 190 -6.82 -5.31 12.23
CA CYS A 190 -5.91 -5.98 11.30
C CYS A 190 -6.14 -7.49 11.26
N ARG A 191 -6.44 -8.09 12.41
CA ARG A 191 -6.71 -9.53 12.49
C ARG A 191 -8.01 -9.91 11.79
N ILE A 192 -9.08 -9.15 11.96
CA ILE A 192 -10.36 -9.37 11.24
C ILE A 192 -10.12 -9.30 9.74
N ILE A 193 -9.44 -8.26 9.26
CA ILE A 193 -9.16 -8.06 7.84
C ILE A 193 -8.36 -9.23 7.27
N ALA A 194 -7.33 -9.68 7.95
CA ALA A 194 -6.48 -10.78 7.51
C ALA A 194 -7.20 -12.15 7.56
N GLU A 195 -7.95 -12.43 8.62
CA GLU A 195 -8.74 -13.68 8.76
C GLU A 195 -9.82 -13.81 7.67
N LEU A 196 -10.33 -12.69 7.17
CA LEU A 196 -11.32 -12.65 6.10
C LEU A 196 -10.68 -12.60 4.70
N GLY A 197 -9.36 -12.79 4.61
CA GLY A 197 -8.67 -13.15 3.37
C GLY A 197 -7.99 -12.01 2.62
N ALA A 198 -7.87 -10.82 3.19
CA ALA A 198 -7.04 -9.77 2.59
C ALA A 198 -5.56 -10.20 2.52
N GLN A 199 -4.86 -9.84 1.45
CA GLN A 199 -3.47 -10.24 1.23
C GLN A 199 -2.47 -9.32 1.93
N ASP A 200 -2.85 -8.10 2.23
CA ASP A 200 -2.11 -7.13 3.04
C ASP A 200 -3.08 -6.17 3.74
N VAL A 201 -2.58 -5.49 4.77
CA VAL A 201 -3.38 -4.56 5.59
C VAL A 201 -2.67 -3.23 5.69
N LYS A 202 -3.38 -2.14 5.39
CA LYS A 202 -2.95 -0.78 5.70
C LYS A 202 -3.55 -0.34 7.03
N THR A 203 -2.71 0.09 7.98
CA THR A 203 -3.15 0.56 9.29
C THR A 203 -2.30 1.72 9.80
N TYR A 204 -2.78 2.41 10.85
CA TYR A 204 -2.04 3.51 11.46
C TYR A 204 -0.99 3.00 12.43
N TYR A 205 0.09 3.79 12.57
CA TYR A 205 1.08 3.61 13.60
C TYR A 205 0.55 4.08 14.97
N VAL A 206 0.98 3.41 16.01
CA VAL A 206 0.81 3.81 17.40
C VAL A 206 2.16 3.67 18.11
N ASP A 207 2.48 4.60 19.01
CA ASP A 207 3.80 4.63 19.66
C ASP A 207 4.01 3.42 20.59
N ASP A 208 2.96 2.98 21.28
CA ASP A 208 3.01 1.86 22.20
C ASP A 208 2.38 0.60 21.62
N GLY A 209 3.17 -0.47 21.48
CA GLY A 209 2.68 -1.80 21.16
C GLY A 209 2.41 -2.08 19.67
N PHE A 210 2.90 -1.25 18.73
CA PHE A 210 2.72 -1.49 17.30
C PHE A 210 3.36 -2.80 16.84
N GLU A 211 4.47 -3.23 17.46
CA GLU A 211 5.09 -4.54 17.23
C GLU A 211 4.13 -5.70 17.52
N THR A 212 3.19 -5.52 18.43
CA THR A 212 2.17 -6.53 18.72
C THR A 212 1.08 -6.57 17.64
N VAL A 213 0.82 -5.44 16.98
CA VAL A 213 -0.10 -5.36 15.84
C VAL A 213 0.48 -6.12 14.65
N THR A 214 1.74 -5.86 14.32
CA THR A 214 2.43 -6.54 13.21
C THR A 214 2.64 -8.01 13.48
N ALA A 215 3.03 -8.39 14.71
CA ALA A 215 3.25 -9.79 15.09
C ALA A 215 1.97 -10.63 15.04
N SER A 216 0.83 -10.06 15.45
CA SER A 216 -0.45 -10.78 15.50
C SER A 216 -1.19 -10.85 14.15
N CYS A 217 -0.80 -10.08 13.16
CA CYS A 217 -1.40 -10.11 11.82
C CYS A 217 -0.66 -11.12 10.93
N PRO A 218 -1.34 -12.12 10.33
CA PRO A 218 -0.68 -13.16 9.53
C PRO A 218 -0.24 -12.71 8.13
N VAL A 219 -0.64 -11.50 7.68
CA VAL A 219 -0.26 -10.91 6.39
C VAL A 219 0.57 -9.64 6.58
N PRO A 220 1.24 -9.11 5.53
CA PRO A 220 2.00 -7.87 5.64
C PRO A 220 1.15 -6.69 6.11
N ILE A 221 1.74 -5.85 6.97
CA ILE A 221 1.15 -4.57 7.37
C ILE A 221 1.92 -3.43 6.71
N VAL A 222 1.21 -2.51 6.09
CA VAL A 222 1.73 -1.25 5.55
C VAL A 222 1.24 -0.09 6.41
N MET A 223 2.16 0.76 6.87
CA MET A 223 1.83 1.87 7.77
C MET A 223 1.25 3.05 7.02
N ALA A 224 0.08 3.52 7.43
CA ALA A 224 -0.57 4.71 6.90
C ALA A 224 0.07 6.00 7.45
N GLY A 225 0.40 6.96 6.58
CA GLY A 225 1.08 8.20 6.96
C GLY A 225 0.27 9.16 7.85
N GLY A 226 -1.05 9.05 7.87
CA GLY A 226 -1.90 9.88 8.72
C GLY A 226 -1.92 11.36 8.33
N LYS A 227 -1.97 12.24 9.33
CA LYS A 227 -1.91 13.69 9.15
C LYS A 227 -0.48 14.13 8.77
N LYS A 228 -0.35 15.33 8.16
CA LYS A 228 0.97 15.94 7.95
C LYS A 228 1.66 16.17 9.30
N LEU A 229 2.89 15.73 9.38
CA LEU A 229 3.83 15.92 10.50
C LEU A 229 5.05 16.72 10.00
N PRO A 230 5.85 17.30 10.90
CA PRO A 230 7.19 17.75 10.58
C PRO A 230 8.01 16.60 9.94
N GLU A 231 8.90 16.92 9.03
CA GLU A 231 9.60 15.93 8.20
C GLU A 231 10.37 14.90 9.03
N LEU A 232 11.12 15.35 10.06
CA LEU A 232 11.85 14.44 10.94
C LEU A 232 10.91 13.49 11.72
N GLU A 233 9.77 14.00 12.18
CA GLU A 233 8.77 13.17 12.88
C GLU A 233 8.15 12.13 11.94
N ALA A 234 7.84 12.51 10.71
CA ALA A 234 7.32 11.59 9.69
C ALA A 234 8.34 10.50 9.33
N LEU A 235 9.63 10.84 9.22
CA LEU A 235 10.72 9.89 9.00
C LEU A 235 10.91 8.96 10.21
N THR A 236 10.78 9.50 11.43
CA THR A 236 10.86 8.73 12.68
C THR A 236 9.71 7.73 12.77
N MET A 237 8.48 8.16 12.46
CA MET A 237 7.31 7.29 12.43
C MET A 237 7.48 6.16 11.40
N ALA A 238 7.96 6.46 10.19
CA ALA A 238 8.20 5.46 9.16
C ALA A 238 9.28 4.44 9.59
N TYR A 239 10.39 4.92 10.15
CA TYR A 239 11.45 4.08 10.69
C TYR A 239 10.95 3.15 11.78
N ASN A 240 10.28 3.70 12.80
CA ASN A 240 9.77 2.93 13.93
C ASN A 240 8.77 1.86 13.48
N ALA A 241 7.85 2.21 12.58
CA ALA A 241 6.89 1.25 12.03
C ALA A 241 7.59 0.07 11.36
N VAL A 242 8.61 0.33 10.55
CA VAL A 242 9.40 -0.72 9.86
C VAL A 242 10.20 -1.56 10.85
N GLN A 243 10.86 -0.93 11.86
CA GLN A 243 11.58 -1.66 12.90
C GLN A 243 10.66 -2.53 13.75
N GLN A 244 9.39 -2.15 13.89
CA GLN A 244 8.36 -2.90 14.60
C GLN A 244 7.58 -3.86 13.68
N GLY A 245 8.10 -4.17 12.50
CA GLY A 245 7.61 -5.25 11.64
C GLY A 245 6.65 -4.86 10.53
N ALA A 246 6.45 -3.56 10.25
CA ALA A 246 5.72 -3.15 9.06
C ALA A 246 6.51 -3.49 7.77
N ALA A 247 5.79 -3.96 6.76
CA ALA A 247 6.33 -4.24 5.42
C ALA A 247 6.38 -2.97 4.55
N GLY A 248 6.48 -1.80 5.16
CA GLY A 248 6.62 -0.53 4.47
C GLY A 248 5.56 0.49 4.87
N VAL A 249 5.42 1.50 4.03
CA VAL A 249 4.54 2.64 4.28
C VAL A 249 3.64 2.95 3.08
N ASP A 250 2.46 3.50 3.35
CA ASP A 250 1.59 4.12 2.35
C ASP A 250 1.27 5.54 2.81
N MET A 251 2.10 6.49 2.37
CA MET A 251 2.12 7.87 2.83
C MET A 251 1.69 8.83 1.72
N GLY A 252 0.81 9.75 2.04
CA GLY A 252 0.37 10.81 1.14
C GLY A 252 0.86 12.18 1.62
N ARG A 253 0.08 12.82 2.51
CA ARG A 253 0.29 14.18 2.99
C ARG A 253 1.69 14.45 3.54
N ASN A 254 2.30 13.50 4.20
CA ASN A 254 3.68 13.65 4.70
C ASN A 254 4.72 13.76 3.58
N ILE A 255 4.38 13.33 2.36
CA ILE A 255 5.24 13.44 1.17
C ILE A 255 4.85 14.69 0.37
N PHE A 256 3.66 14.73 -0.23
CA PHE A 256 3.31 15.76 -1.20
C PHE A 256 2.99 17.13 -0.57
N GLN A 257 2.73 17.23 0.75
CA GLN A 257 2.60 18.48 1.48
C GLN A 257 3.91 18.92 2.18
N SER A 258 5.02 18.22 1.94
CA SER A 258 6.33 18.70 2.37
C SER A 258 6.78 19.89 1.54
N ASP A 259 7.60 20.75 2.12
CA ASP A 259 8.22 21.88 1.40
C ASP A 259 9.09 21.44 0.21
N ALA A 260 9.55 20.17 0.21
CA ALA A 260 10.31 19.56 -0.86
C ALA A 260 9.89 18.09 -1.05
N PRO A 261 8.75 17.83 -1.76
CA PRO A 261 8.17 16.49 -1.89
C PRO A 261 9.14 15.45 -2.46
N TYR A 262 9.95 15.82 -3.45
CA TYR A 262 10.99 14.95 -4.02
C TYR A 262 12.02 14.51 -2.98
N ALA A 263 12.53 15.48 -2.19
CA ALA A 263 13.49 15.18 -1.14
C ALA A 263 12.86 14.30 -0.05
N MET A 264 11.60 14.57 0.28
CA MET A 264 10.88 13.80 1.31
C MET A 264 10.63 12.35 0.89
N ILE A 265 10.15 12.11 -0.31
CA ILE A 265 9.91 10.73 -0.78
C ILE A 265 11.21 9.94 -0.89
N SER A 266 12.30 10.59 -1.33
CA SER A 266 13.63 9.97 -1.39
C SER A 266 14.16 9.60 -0.01
N ALA A 267 13.98 10.46 0.99
CA ALA A 267 14.36 10.17 2.38
C ALA A 267 13.51 9.06 2.99
N VAL A 268 12.20 9.06 2.75
CA VAL A 268 11.30 7.97 3.18
C VAL A 268 11.72 6.64 2.55
N HIS A 269 12.07 6.64 1.26
CA HIS A 269 12.53 5.44 0.56
C HIS A 269 13.80 4.86 1.19
N ALA A 270 14.80 5.69 1.49
CA ALA A 270 16.02 5.26 2.17
C ALA A 270 15.75 4.73 3.59
N VAL A 271 14.87 5.40 4.35
CA VAL A 271 14.46 4.95 5.68
C VAL A 271 13.79 3.56 5.61
N VAL A 272 12.92 3.35 4.65
CA VAL A 272 12.15 2.10 4.52
C VAL A 272 13.01 0.96 3.96
N HIS A 273 13.73 1.17 2.86
CA HIS A 273 14.43 0.09 2.17
C HIS A 273 15.86 -0.17 2.66
N GLU A 274 16.56 0.89 3.11
CA GLU A 274 17.96 0.83 3.50
C GLU A 274 18.14 0.86 5.03
N ASN A 275 17.05 0.97 5.80
CA ASN A 275 17.06 1.17 7.26
C ASN A 275 17.84 2.42 7.69
N LEU A 276 17.85 3.46 6.86
CA LEU A 276 18.51 4.72 7.19
C LEU A 276 17.88 5.31 8.45
N LYS A 277 18.69 5.71 9.43
CA LYS A 277 18.17 6.27 10.68
C LYS A 277 17.45 7.61 10.41
N PRO A 278 16.42 7.97 11.17
CA PRO A 278 15.63 9.19 10.94
C PRO A 278 16.46 10.48 10.86
N ALA A 279 17.47 10.62 11.71
CA ALA A 279 18.35 11.78 11.70
C ALA A 279 19.14 11.86 10.37
N ASP A 280 19.71 10.77 9.90
CA ASP A 280 20.46 10.70 8.65
C ASP A 280 19.53 10.92 7.44
N GLY A 281 18.31 10.34 7.49
CA GLY A 281 17.26 10.57 6.50
C GLY A 281 16.84 12.05 6.43
N PHE A 282 16.80 12.73 7.57
CA PHE A 282 16.51 14.16 7.62
C PHE A 282 17.66 15.01 7.08
N GLU A 283 18.92 14.65 7.32
CA GLU A 283 20.07 15.29 6.67
C GLU A 283 20.01 15.09 5.15
N MET A 284 19.71 13.87 4.68
CA MET A 284 19.48 13.59 3.25
C MET A 284 18.39 14.50 2.67
N PHE A 285 17.25 14.62 3.37
CA PHE A 285 16.17 15.54 2.98
C PHE A 285 16.66 16.97 2.81
N LYS A 286 17.42 17.52 3.79
CA LYS A 286 17.96 18.88 3.75
C LYS A 286 18.92 19.08 2.56
N VAL A 287 19.80 18.13 2.33
CA VAL A 287 20.75 18.16 1.21
C VAL A 287 20.01 18.15 -0.13
N LEU A 288 19.02 17.28 -0.31
CA LEU A 288 18.23 17.19 -1.54
C LEU A 288 17.37 18.45 -1.75
N LYS A 289 16.79 19.00 -0.68
CA LYS A 289 16.02 20.24 -0.73
C LYS A 289 16.88 21.43 -1.19
N ALA A 290 18.14 21.50 -0.75
CA ALA A 290 19.05 22.58 -1.10
C ALA A 290 19.58 22.51 -2.56
N LYS A 291 19.44 21.36 -3.25
CA LYS A 291 19.88 21.18 -4.65
C LYS A 291 18.86 21.66 -5.69
N LYS A 292 17.71 22.16 -5.26
CA LYS A 292 16.75 22.90 -6.10
C LYS A 292 17.16 24.37 -6.13
#